data_cc861f281dfc93e1f46d60b3dfe3de59
#
_entry.id   cc861f281dfc93e1f46d60b3dfe3de59
#
_cell.length_a   1.000
_cell.length_b   1.000
_cell.length_c   1.000
_cell.angle_alpha   90.00
_cell.angle_beta   90.00
_cell.angle_gamma   90.00
#
_symmetry.space_group_name_H-M   'P 1'
#
loop_
_entity.id
_entity.type
_entity.pdbx_description
1 polymer ?
#
loop_
_entity_poly.entity_id
_entity_poly.type
_entity_poly.pdbx_seq_one_letter_code
_entity_poly.pdbx_strand_id
1 'polypeptide(L)'
;MIAAKNNLKDLLGALVLAVAGLLLGGCGDSSSAQDPQTTPPKVALIMKSLANEFFVNMQRSAEAHQSQQPEVYTLVANGIKNESDLAQQVALVDQMLARGVDAIVIAPADSRALVPALVRALRAGIHVVNIDNRLATDVLAEYDVQIPYIGPSNREGARLVAEYVLAQHEPASEVFILEGIPTAANAKQRKAGFEDAIATADM
;
A
#
# COMPACT_ATOMS: atom_id res chain seq x y z
N MET A 1 10.86 71.78 55.87
CA MET A 1 10.25 72.49 54.72
C MET A 1 11.22 72.49 53.56
N ILE A 2 11.22 71.47 52.66
CA ILE A 2 11.97 71.48 51.42
C ILE A 2 11.01 70.91 50.36
N ALA A 3 10.61 71.78 49.45
CA ALA A 3 9.68 71.46 48.37
C ALA A 3 10.41 70.84 47.20
N ALA A 4 10.08 69.69 46.83
CA ALA A 4 10.54 69.01 45.58
C ALA A 4 9.69 69.54 44.43
N LYS A 5 10.29 70.41 43.59
CA LYS A 5 9.74 70.81 42.26
C LYS A 5 10.04 69.66 41.29
N ASN A 6 9.08 68.83 41.04
CA ASN A 6 9.15 67.89 39.91
C ASN A 6 8.97 68.67 38.61
N ASN A 7 10.02 68.68 37.80
CA ASN A 7 10.01 69.38 36.50
C ASN A 7 9.14 68.56 35.53
N LEU A 8 8.00 69.17 35.17
CA LEU A 8 7.06 68.59 34.15
C LEU A 8 7.74 68.33 32.80
N LYS A 9 8.90 68.95 32.55
CA LYS A 9 9.67 68.71 31.33
C LYS A 9 10.39 67.40 31.31
N ASP A 10 10.80 66.84 32.47
CA ASP A 10 11.44 65.54 32.54
C ASP A 10 10.44 64.38 32.37
N LEU A 11 9.19 64.62 32.83
CA LEU A 11 8.13 63.67 32.60
C LEU A 11 7.69 63.58 31.13
N LEU A 12 7.65 64.74 30.40
CA LEU A 12 7.34 64.74 28.98
C LEU A 12 8.45 64.14 28.12
N GLY A 13 9.73 64.29 28.51
CA GLY A 13 10.85 63.68 27.81
C GLY A 13 10.86 62.15 27.91
N ALA A 14 10.53 61.61 29.09
CA ALA A 14 10.44 60.19 29.32
C ALA A 14 9.24 59.54 28.59
N LEU A 15 8.13 60.24 28.47
CA LEU A 15 6.94 59.79 27.76
C LEU A 15 7.14 59.75 26.21
N VAL A 16 7.86 60.73 25.65
CA VAL A 16 8.15 60.78 24.20
C VAL A 16 9.11 59.66 23.79
N LEU A 17 10.11 59.31 24.62
CA LEU A 17 11.03 58.19 24.37
C LEU A 17 10.33 56.85 24.49
N ALA A 18 9.38 56.66 25.38
CA ALA A 18 8.60 55.42 25.51
C ALA A 18 7.66 55.17 24.32
N VAL A 19 7.08 56.23 23.73
CA VAL A 19 6.20 56.14 22.56
C VAL A 19 6.99 55.88 21.27
N ALA A 20 8.19 56.47 21.13
CA ALA A 20 9.07 56.22 19.98
C ALA A 20 9.62 54.77 19.94
N GLY A 21 9.80 54.11 21.08
CA GLY A 21 10.22 52.69 21.17
C GLY A 21 9.14 51.71 20.76
N LEU A 22 7.86 52.04 20.88
CA LEU A 22 6.75 51.18 20.49
C LEU A 22 6.42 51.20 18.98
N LEU A 23 6.92 52.16 18.22
CA LEU A 23 6.68 52.26 16.77
C LEU A 23 7.75 51.61 15.89
N LEU A 24 8.84 51.10 16.47
CA LEU A 24 9.90 50.42 15.75
C LEU A 24 9.88 48.89 15.91
N GLY A 25 8.94 48.35 16.70
CA GLY A 25 8.73 46.91 16.89
C GLY A 25 7.82 46.24 15.87
N GLY A 26 7.44 46.90 14.80
CA GLY A 26 6.44 46.44 13.82
C GLY A 26 7.02 45.95 12.50
N CYS A 27 8.28 45.50 12.44
CA CYS A 27 8.72 44.56 11.39
C CYS A 27 8.22 43.16 11.79
N GLY A 28 6.96 42.91 11.54
CA GLY A 28 6.44 41.56 11.51
C GLY A 28 7.26 40.79 10.48
N ASP A 29 8.10 39.85 10.96
CA ASP A 29 8.47 38.71 10.18
C ASP A 29 7.16 38.10 9.68
N SER A 30 6.86 38.38 8.43
CA SER A 30 6.01 37.50 7.63
C SER A 30 6.78 36.20 7.55
N SER A 31 6.77 35.43 8.65
CA SER A 31 6.93 34.00 8.57
C SER A 31 5.80 33.58 7.64
N SER A 32 6.10 33.54 6.33
CA SER A 32 5.35 32.69 5.43
C SER A 32 5.29 31.35 6.19
N ALA A 33 4.11 31.03 6.73
CA ALA A 33 3.82 29.70 7.16
C ALA A 33 4.13 28.85 5.92
N GLN A 34 5.34 28.29 5.87
CA GLN A 34 5.66 27.22 4.96
C GLN A 34 4.66 26.16 5.35
N ASP A 35 3.68 25.99 4.49
CA ASP A 35 2.78 24.87 4.50
C ASP A 35 3.69 23.64 4.76
N PRO A 36 3.46 22.86 5.83
CA PRO A 36 4.34 21.76 6.12
C PRO A 36 4.46 20.96 4.83
N GLN A 37 5.63 20.95 4.21
CA GLN A 37 5.89 20.16 3.01
C GLN A 37 5.58 18.72 3.41
N THR A 38 4.37 18.27 3.14
CA THR A 38 3.95 16.92 3.41
C THR A 38 4.82 16.06 2.51
N THR A 39 5.80 15.39 3.12
CA THR A 39 6.65 14.43 2.41
C THR A 39 5.73 13.43 1.72
N PRO A 40 5.89 13.19 0.42
CA PRO A 40 5.05 12.25 -0.29
C PRO A 40 5.00 10.89 0.42
N PRO A 41 3.83 10.26 0.56
CA PRO A 41 3.71 8.98 1.25
C PRO A 41 4.58 7.92 0.59
N LYS A 42 5.13 7.03 1.41
CA LYS A 42 5.96 5.91 0.98
C LYS A 42 5.09 4.69 0.78
N VAL A 43 5.03 4.19 -0.45
CA VAL A 43 4.30 2.97 -0.81
C VAL A 43 5.28 1.84 -1.06
N ALA A 44 5.13 0.75 -0.33
CA ALA A 44 5.85 -0.49 -0.60
C ALA A 44 5.04 -1.38 -1.55
N LEU A 45 5.66 -1.88 -2.61
CA LEU A 45 5.11 -2.87 -3.52
C LEU A 45 5.87 -4.19 -3.31
N ILE A 46 5.20 -5.19 -2.76
CA ILE A 46 5.80 -6.50 -2.46
C ILE A 46 5.24 -7.55 -3.42
N MET A 47 6.09 -7.97 -4.37
CA MET A 47 5.74 -8.97 -5.37
C MET A 47 6.04 -10.39 -4.89
N LYS A 48 5.43 -11.36 -5.57
CA LYS A 48 5.80 -12.76 -5.48
C LYS A 48 7.17 -13.00 -6.15
N SER A 49 7.25 -13.90 -7.09
CA SER A 49 8.52 -14.24 -7.73
C SER A 49 8.95 -13.22 -8.78
N LEU A 50 10.02 -12.48 -8.52
CA LEU A 50 10.68 -11.63 -9.51
C LEU A 50 11.49 -12.44 -10.55
N ALA A 51 11.50 -13.76 -10.47
CA ALA A 51 11.94 -14.63 -11.58
C ALA A 51 10.83 -14.84 -12.64
N ASN A 52 9.61 -14.40 -12.37
CA ASN A 52 8.47 -14.49 -13.27
C ASN A 52 8.21 -13.14 -13.95
N GLU A 53 8.29 -13.11 -15.29
CA GLU A 53 8.09 -11.90 -16.11
C GLU A 53 6.75 -11.19 -15.83
N PHE A 54 5.71 -11.91 -15.42
CA PHE A 54 4.44 -11.29 -15.05
C PHE A 54 4.62 -10.28 -13.91
N PHE A 55 5.32 -10.65 -12.84
CA PHE A 55 5.57 -9.77 -11.69
C PHE A 55 6.62 -8.71 -11.98
N VAL A 56 7.62 -9.02 -12.81
CA VAL A 56 8.60 -8.04 -13.27
C VAL A 56 7.91 -6.92 -14.08
N ASN A 57 7.00 -7.28 -14.98
CA ASN A 57 6.25 -6.30 -15.77
C ASN A 57 5.31 -5.47 -14.91
N MET A 58 4.67 -6.07 -13.90
CA MET A 58 3.82 -5.35 -12.95
C MET A 58 4.64 -4.34 -12.14
N GLN A 59 5.83 -4.74 -11.66
CA GLN A 59 6.75 -3.84 -10.97
C GLN A 59 7.19 -2.68 -11.86
N ARG A 60 7.65 -2.96 -13.09
CA ARG A 60 8.05 -1.91 -14.06
C ARG A 60 6.92 -0.92 -14.35
N SER A 61 5.69 -1.41 -14.46
CA SER A 61 4.51 -0.57 -14.67
C SER A 61 4.25 0.35 -13.48
N ALA A 62 4.40 -0.14 -12.26
CA ALA A 62 4.25 0.66 -11.04
C ALA A 62 5.37 1.72 -10.92
N GLU A 63 6.62 1.35 -11.22
CA GLU A 63 7.76 2.27 -11.26
C GLU A 63 7.59 3.37 -12.32
N ALA A 64 7.10 3.00 -13.52
CA ALA A 64 6.81 3.95 -14.59
C ALA A 64 5.69 4.92 -14.19
N HIS A 65 4.64 4.44 -13.53
CA HIS A 65 3.56 5.29 -13.02
C HIS A 65 4.07 6.26 -11.95
N GLN A 66 4.86 5.78 -10.99
CA GLN A 66 5.45 6.62 -9.95
C GLN A 66 6.36 7.71 -10.54
N SER A 67 7.16 7.36 -11.57
CA SER A 67 8.05 8.32 -12.25
C SER A 67 7.30 9.47 -12.92
N GLN A 68 6.04 9.26 -13.32
CA GLN A 68 5.18 10.30 -13.88
C GLN A 68 4.51 11.16 -12.80
N GLN A 69 4.54 10.74 -11.55
CA GLN A 69 3.88 11.40 -10.41
C GLN A 69 4.78 11.42 -9.16
N PRO A 70 6.02 11.95 -9.26
CA PRO A 70 7.00 11.86 -8.19
C PRO A 70 6.58 12.62 -6.91
N GLU A 71 5.73 13.63 -7.04
CA GLU A 71 5.23 14.45 -5.92
C GLU A 71 4.04 13.80 -5.20
N VAL A 72 3.42 12.76 -5.79
CA VAL A 72 2.23 12.13 -5.21
C VAL A 72 2.60 11.04 -4.20
N TYR A 73 3.61 10.22 -4.50
CA TYR A 73 4.12 9.19 -3.61
C TYR A 73 5.52 8.74 -4.01
N THR A 74 6.22 8.11 -3.09
CA THR A 74 7.47 7.39 -3.37
C THR A 74 7.20 5.89 -3.36
N LEU A 75 7.85 5.14 -4.25
CA LEU A 75 7.68 3.69 -4.40
C LEU A 75 8.94 2.94 -3.94
N VAL A 76 8.74 1.91 -3.10
CA VAL A 76 9.76 0.92 -2.75
C VAL A 76 9.28 -0.43 -3.26
N ALA A 77 9.74 -0.84 -4.44
CA ALA A 77 9.38 -2.12 -5.02
C ALA A 77 10.37 -3.21 -4.60
N ASN A 78 9.85 -4.37 -4.23
CA ASN A 78 10.63 -5.55 -3.85
C ASN A 78 9.82 -6.83 -4.09
N GLY A 79 10.47 -8.00 -4.01
CA GLY A 79 9.81 -9.28 -4.14
C GLY A 79 10.75 -10.43 -3.81
N ILE A 80 10.19 -11.63 -3.78
CA ILE A 80 10.94 -12.87 -3.53
C ILE A 80 11.39 -13.51 -4.85
N LYS A 81 12.41 -14.34 -4.79
CA LYS A 81 12.92 -15.07 -5.98
C LYS A 81 12.09 -16.29 -6.31
N ASN A 82 11.55 -16.96 -5.29
CA ASN A 82 10.79 -18.19 -5.41
C ASN A 82 9.48 -18.06 -4.63
N GLU A 83 8.36 -18.41 -5.24
CA GLU A 83 7.02 -18.34 -4.62
C GLU A 83 6.85 -19.24 -3.40
N SER A 84 7.74 -20.22 -3.18
CA SER A 84 7.76 -21.04 -1.97
C SER A 84 8.53 -20.43 -0.79
N ASP A 85 9.25 -19.32 -0.98
CA ASP A 85 10.01 -18.67 0.08
C ASP A 85 9.14 -17.69 0.88
N LEU A 86 8.21 -18.26 1.64
CA LEU A 86 7.28 -17.52 2.47
C LEU A 86 7.97 -16.72 3.57
N ALA A 87 9.03 -17.29 4.16
CA ALA A 87 9.79 -16.63 5.22
C ALA A 87 10.41 -15.32 4.72
N GLN A 88 10.95 -15.32 3.50
CA GLN A 88 11.48 -14.09 2.89
C GLN A 88 10.38 -13.07 2.65
N GLN A 89 9.19 -13.48 2.19
CA GLN A 89 8.11 -12.52 1.96
C GLN A 89 7.59 -11.92 3.26
N VAL A 90 7.49 -12.69 4.34
CA VAL A 90 7.19 -12.19 5.69
C VAL A 90 8.26 -11.18 6.14
N ALA A 91 9.55 -11.51 5.96
CA ALA A 91 10.64 -10.62 6.32
C ALA A 91 10.60 -9.29 5.53
N LEU A 92 10.17 -9.31 4.25
CA LEU A 92 9.97 -8.09 3.47
C LEU A 92 8.86 -7.22 4.07
N VAL A 93 7.75 -7.79 4.53
CA VAL A 93 6.69 -7.04 5.22
C VAL A 93 7.26 -6.38 6.49
N ASP A 94 7.99 -7.13 7.32
CA ASP A 94 8.59 -6.61 8.54
C ASP A 94 9.65 -5.52 8.26
N GLN A 95 10.41 -5.65 7.17
CA GLN A 95 11.34 -4.60 6.72
C GLN A 95 10.61 -3.30 6.31
N MET A 96 9.47 -3.41 5.62
CA MET A 96 8.69 -2.24 5.24
C MET A 96 8.07 -1.57 6.47
N LEU A 97 7.61 -2.36 7.43
CA LEU A 97 7.16 -1.88 8.74
C LEU A 97 8.28 -1.08 9.45
N ALA A 98 9.49 -1.64 9.52
CA ALA A 98 10.64 -0.99 10.14
C ALA A 98 11.10 0.29 9.39
N ARG A 99 10.88 0.38 8.07
CA ARG A 99 11.17 1.57 7.25
C ARG A 99 10.13 2.68 7.40
N GLY A 100 9.03 2.44 8.09
CA GLY A 100 7.95 3.40 8.28
C GLY A 100 7.32 3.79 6.95
N VAL A 101 6.91 2.79 6.14
CA VAL A 101 6.10 3.05 4.94
C VAL A 101 4.67 3.36 5.35
N ASP A 102 3.97 4.14 4.53
CA ASP A 102 2.58 4.53 4.79
C ASP A 102 1.59 3.50 4.24
N ALA A 103 1.99 2.79 3.18
CA ALA A 103 1.16 1.76 2.57
C ALA A 103 1.98 0.56 2.07
N ILE A 104 1.38 -0.62 2.07
CA ILE A 104 1.89 -1.86 1.48
C ILE A 104 0.88 -2.38 0.47
N VAL A 105 1.31 -2.52 -0.79
CA VAL A 105 0.60 -3.25 -1.83
C VAL A 105 1.30 -4.60 -2.01
N ILE A 106 0.59 -5.69 -1.80
CA ILE A 106 1.21 -7.03 -1.77
C ILE A 106 0.49 -8.05 -2.65
N ALA A 107 1.28 -8.79 -3.46
CA ALA A 107 0.89 -10.03 -4.10
C ALA A 107 1.38 -11.21 -3.23
N PRO A 108 0.56 -11.78 -2.34
CA PRO A 108 1.04 -12.79 -1.41
C PRO A 108 1.29 -14.13 -2.10
N ALA A 109 2.43 -14.76 -1.80
CA ALA A 109 2.76 -16.09 -2.30
C ALA A 109 1.84 -17.17 -1.69
N ASP A 110 1.41 -16.96 -0.44
CA ASP A 110 0.47 -17.82 0.27
C ASP A 110 -0.70 -16.99 0.82
N SER A 111 -1.91 -17.53 0.72
CA SER A 111 -3.13 -16.83 1.13
C SER A 111 -3.31 -16.70 2.65
N ARG A 112 -2.64 -17.53 3.45
CA ARG A 112 -2.78 -17.62 4.91
C ARG A 112 -1.55 -17.14 5.66
N ALA A 113 -0.37 -17.59 5.23
CA ALA A 113 0.90 -17.40 5.95
C ALA A 113 1.30 -15.90 6.10
N LEU A 114 0.87 -15.04 5.16
CA LEU A 114 1.21 -13.62 5.20
C LEU A 114 0.28 -12.80 6.11
N VAL A 115 -0.92 -13.32 6.45
CA VAL A 115 -1.92 -12.57 7.22
C VAL A 115 -1.38 -12.05 8.56
N PRO A 116 -0.68 -12.83 9.40
CA PRO A 116 -0.17 -12.32 10.67
C PRO A 116 0.80 -11.14 10.54
N ALA A 117 1.66 -11.16 9.51
CA ALA A 117 2.59 -10.07 9.24
C ALA A 117 1.85 -8.79 8.78
N LEU A 118 0.86 -8.94 7.91
CA LEU A 118 0.05 -7.82 7.42
C LEU A 118 -0.84 -7.23 8.52
N VAL A 119 -1.33 -8.05 9.45
CA VAL A 119 -2.05 -7.57 10.64
C VAL A 119 -1.14 -6.71 11.52
N ARG A 120 0.14 -7.07 11.69
CA ARG A 120 1.11 -6.21 12.40
C ARG A 120 1.25 -4.86 11.70
N ALA A 121 1.35 -4.84 10.37
CA ALA A 121 1.44 -3.61 9.59
C ALA A 121 0.18 -2.73 9.77
N LEU A 122 -1.02 -3.32 9.66
CA LEU A 122 -2.27 -2.61 9.89
C LEU A 122 -2.35 -1.98 11.29
N ARG A 123 -1.98 -2.75 12.32
CA ARG A 123 -1.97 -2.28 13.72
C ARG A 123 -0.95 -1.18 13.99
N ALA A 124 0.09 -1.10 13.16
CA ALA A 124 1.05 0.00 13.16
C ALA A 124 0.59 1.23 12.36
N GLY A 125 -0.63 1.21 11.81
CA GLY A 125 -1.20 2.32 11.04
C GLY A 125 -0.86 2.31 9.55
N ILE A 126 -0.22 1.25 9.03
CA ILE A 126 0.11 1.12 7.62
C ILE A 126 -1.12 0.64 6.85
N HIS A 127 -1.46 1.31 5.76
CA HIS A 127 -2.50 0.86 4.84
C HIS A 127 -2.04 -0.37 4.07
N VAL A 128 -2.90 -1.39 3.96
CA VAL A 128 -2.56 -2.62 3.22
C VAL A 128 -3.58 -2.86 2.12
N VAL A 129 -3.09 -3.13 0.91
CA VAL A 129 -3.88 -3.54 -0.25
C VAL A 129 -3.35 -4.87 -0.76
N ASN A 130 -4.24 -5.84 -0.91
CA ASN A 130 -3.94 -7.15 -1.47
C ASN A 130 -4.20 -7.18 -2.98
N ILE A 131 -3.25 -7.69 -3.75
CA ILE A 131 -3.39 -7.86 -5.21
C ILE A 131 -3.07 -9.31 -5.62
N ASP A 132 -3.40 -9.67 -6.86
CA ASP A 132 -3.12 -10.97 -7.51
C ASP A 132 -3.70 -12.19 -6.79
N ASN A 133 -3.11 -12.63 -5.69
CA ASN A 133 -3.54 -13.77 -4.91
C ASN A 133 -4.30 -13.33 -3.65
N ARG A 134 -5.59 -13.69 -3.55
CA ARG A 134 -6.44 -13.26 -2.45
C ARG A 134 -6.01 -13.88 -1.11
N LEU A 135 -5.90 -13.04 -0.08
CA LEU A 135 -5.74 -13.49 1.30
C LEU A 135 -6.97 -14.26 1.77
N ALA A 136 -6.77 -15.25 2.62
CA ALA A 136 -7.82 -16.09 3.16
C ALA A 136 -8.75 -15.31 4.09
N THR A 137 -10.01 -15.18 3.69
CA THR A 137 -10.99 -14.36 4.41
C THR A 137 -11.34 -14.90 5.79
N ASP A 138 -11.29 -16.24 5.96
CA ASP A 138 -11.46 -16.89 7.26
C ASP A 138 -10.34 -16.52 8.23
N VAL A 139 -9.08 -16.48 7.76
CA VAL A 139 -7.95 -16.05 8.59
C VAL A 139 -8.01 -14.55 8.91
N LEU A 140 -8.40 -13.70 7.96
CA LEU A 140 -8.61 -12.29 8.21
C LEU A 140 -9.68 -12.06 9.29
N ALA A 141 -10.76 -12.85 9.26
CA ALA A 141 -11.83 -12.79 10.25
C ALA A 141 -11.36 -13.19 11.67
N GLU A 142 -10.43 -14.16 11.80
CA GLU A 142 -9.83 -14.53 13.09
C GLU A 142 -9.11 -13.34 13.78
N TYR A 143 -8.59 -12.40 12.98
CA TYR A 143 -7.91 -11.20 13.48
C TYR A 143 -8.81 -9.96 13.58
N ASP A 144 -10.09 -10.08 13.16
CA ASP A 144 -11.06 -8.98 13.07
C ASP A 144 -10.52 -7.83 12.18
N VAL A 145 -9.95 -8.17 11.02
CA VAL A 145 -9.42 -7.19 10.06
C VAL A 145 -9.96 -7.41 8.66
N GLN A 146 -10.01 -6.33 7.90
CA GLN A 146 -10.34 -6.34 6.48
C GLN A 146 -9.19 -5.75 5.68
N ILE A 147 -8.78 -6.45 4.61
CA ILE A 147 -7.78 -5.98 3.65
C ILE A 147 -8.45 -5.97 2.28
N PRO A 148 -8.57 -4.80 1.63
CA PRO A 148 -9.16 -4.71 0.31
C PRO A 148 -8.35 -5.51 -0.70
N TYR A 149 -9.05 -6.22 -1.58
CA TYR A 149 -8.46 -6.98 -2.68
C TYR A 149 -8.76 -6.31 -4.01
N ILE A 150 -7.73 -6.13 -4.82
CA ILE A 150 -7.83 -5.62 -6.18
C ILE A 150 -7.25 -6.67 -7.13
N GLY A 151 -8.07 -7.21 -8.02
CA GLY A 151 -7.67 -8.21 -8.99
C GLY A 151 -8.86 -8.84 -9.72
N PRO A 152 -8.61 -9.63 -10.77
CA PRO A 152 -9.64 -10.30 -11.53
C PRO A 152 -10.28 -11.45 -10.74
N SER A 153 -11.45 -11.90 -11.20
CA SER A 153 -12.02 -13.17 -10.75
C SER A 153 -11.27 -14.33 -11.41
N ASN A 154 -10.42 -15.01 -10.65
CA ASN A 154 -9.67 -16.17 -11.14
C ASN A 154 -10.59 -17.33 -11.54
N ARG A 155 -11.72 -17.52 -10.81
CA ARG A 155 -12.69 -18.58 -11.11
C ARG A 155 -13.39 -18.33 -12.44
N GLU A 156 -13.88 -17.09 -12.62
CA GLU A 156 -14.56 -16.71 -13.85
C GLU A 156 -13.63 -16.72 -15.07
N GLY A 157 -12.42 -16.16 -14.94
CA GLY A 157 -11.44 -16.19 -16.03
C GLY A 157 -11.06 -17.63 -16.42
N ALA A 158 -10.92 -18.53 -15.47
CA ALA A 158 -10.62 -19.93 -15.75
C ALA A 158 -11.83 -20.65 -16.38
N ARG A 159 -13.06 -20.37 -15.92
CA ARG A 159 -14.29 -20.92 -16.53
C ARG A 159 -14.39 -20.55 -18.01
N LEU A 160 -14.20 -19.27 -18.35
CA LEU A 160 -14.23 -18.79 -19.74
C LEU A 160 -13.17 -19.46 -20.62
N VAL A 161 -11.95 -19.63 -20.11
CA VAL A 161 -10.88 -20.34 -20.84
C VAL A 161 -11.23 -21.81 -21.03
N ALA A 162 -11.75 -22.47 -20.00
CA ALA A 162 -12.16 -23.88 -20.08
C ALA A 162 -13.29 -24.06 -21.10
N GLU A 163 -14.33 -23.24 -21.06
CA GLU A 163 -15.43 -23.27 -22.05
C GLU A 163 -14.91 -23.12 -23.48
N TYR A 164 -13.98 -22.19 -23.71
CA TYR A 164 -13.37 -21.99 -25.02
C TYR A 164 -12.59 -23.25 -25.48
N VAL A 165 -11.83 -23.87 -24.59
CA VAL A 165 -11.07 -25.10 -24.91
C VAL A 165 -12.02 -26.26 -25.17
N LEU A 166 -12.99 -26.49 -24.27
CA LEU A 166 -13.94 -27.62 -24.39
C LEU A 166 -14.79 -27.55 -25.65
N ALA A 167 -15.19 -26.34 -26.08
CA ALA A 167 -15.95 -26.14 -27.32
C ALA A 167 -15.19 -26.55 -28.61
N GLN A 168 -13.89 -26.78 -28.54
CA GLN A 168 -13.05 -27.18 -29.67
C GLN A 168 -12.71 -28.67 -29.68
N HIS A 169 -13.16 -29.42 -28.71
CA HIS A 169 -12.88 -30.86 -28.56
C HIS A 169 -14.12 -31.70 -28.81
N GLU A 170 -13.91 -32.93 -29.27
CA GLU A 170 -14.97 -33.91 -29.47
C GLU A 170 -15.57 -34.34 -28.13
N PRO A 171 -16.87 -34.66 -28.09
CA PRO A 171 -17.51 -35.28 -26.92
C PRO A 171 -16.73 -36.51 -26.42
N ALA A 172 -16.72 -36.72 -25.11
CA ALA A 172 -16.00 -37.79 -24.44
C ALA A 172 -14.45 -37.71 -24.51
N SER A 173 -13.89 -36.54 -24.79
CA SER A 173 -12.45 -36.30 -24.66
C SER A 173 -12.01 -36.35 -23.19
N GLU A 174 -10.83 -36.95 -22.93
CA GLU A 174 -10.21 -36.92 -21.59
C GLU A 174 -9.54 -35.57 -21.35
N VAL A 175 -9.78 -34.96 -20.19
CA VAL A 175 -9.22 -33.69 -19.79
C VAL A 175 -8.40 -33.84 -18.51
N PHE A 176 -7.17 -33.33 -18.51
CA PHE A 176 -6.30 -33.31 -17.35
C PHE A 176 -6.09 -31.87 -16.87
N ILE A 177 -6.30 -31.62 -15.57
CA ILE A 177 -6.06 -30.32 -14.94
C ILE A 177 -4.73 -30.38 -14.20
N LEU A 178 -3.72 -29.64 -14.67
CA LEU A 178 -2.48 -29.43 -13.93
C LEU A 178 -2.70 -28.33 -12.89
N GLU A 179 -2.80 -28.74 -11.62
CA GLU A 179 -3.07 -27.83 -10.51
C GLU A 179 -1.84 -26.98 -10.13
N GLY A 180 -2.09 -25.77 -9.62
CA GLY A 180 -1.07 -24.91 -9.03
C GLY A 180 -0.83 -25.19 -7.55
N ILE A 181 -0.19 -24.24 -6.86
CA ILE A 181 0.14 -24.34 -5.43
C ILE A 181 -1.16 -24.47 -4.60
N PRO A 182 -1.33 -25.53 -3.79
CA PRO A 182 -2.59 -25.83 -3.11
C PRO A 182 -2.95 -24.85 -2.00
N THR A 183 -2.01 -24.04 -1.51
CA THR A 183 -2.24 -22.98 -0.50
C THR A 183 -2.54 -21.60 -1.12
N ALA A 184 -2.43 -21.48 -2.44
CA ALA A 184 -2.74 -20.25 -3.15
C ALA A 184 -4.23 -20.20 -3.56
N ALA A 185 -4.95 -19.17 -3.13
CA ALA A 185 -6.38 -19.02 -3.42
C ALA A 185 -6.66 -18.94 -4.92
N ASN A 186 -5.81 -18.26 -5.69
CA ASN A 186 -5.96 -18.14 -7.15
C ASN A 186 -5.84 -19.50 -7.86
N ALA A 187 -4.96 -20.40 -7.42
CA ALA A 187 -4.85 -21.76 -7.97
C ALA A 187 -6.14 -22.55 -7.74
N LYS A 188 -6.66 -22.54 -6.51
CA LYS A 188 -7.95 -23.19 -6.16
C LYS A 188 -9.12 -22.63 -6.97
N GLN A 189 -9.19 -21.31 -7.12
CA GLN A 189 -10.25 -20.64 -7.89
C GLN A 189 -10.18 -21.00 -9.38
N ARG A 190 -8.98 -21.07 -9.96
CA ARG A 190 -8.81 -21.48 -11.36
C ARG A 190 -9.22 -22.92 -11.58
N LYS A 191 -8.82 -23.84 -10.70
CA LYS A 191 -9.31 -25.23 -10.72
C LYS A 191 -10.83 -25.28 -10.69
N ALA A 192 -11.45 -24.60 -9.71
CA ALA A 192 -12.91 -24.56 -9.59
C ALA A 192 -13.59 -24.01 -10.84
N GLY A 193 -13.02 -22.99 -11.50
CA GLY A 193 -13.55 -22.46 -12.75
C GLY A 193 -13.50 -23.45 -13.90
N PHE A 194 -12.43 -24.25 -14.01
CA PHE A 194 -12.36 -25.35 -14.97
C PHE A 194 -13.40 -26.45 -14.67
N GLU A 195 -13.53 -26.84 -13.40
CA GLU A 195 -14.53 -27.83 -12.96
C GLU A 195 -15.97 -27.36 -13.25
N ASP A 196 -16.28 -26.08 -13.05
CA ASP A 196 -17.58 -25.49 -13.40
C ASP A 196 -17.87 -25.62 -14.90
N ALA A 197 -16.90 -25.35 -15.77
CA ALA A 197 -17.07 -25.49 -17.21
C ALA A 197 -17.26 -26.94 -17.64
N ILE A 198 -16.47 -27.89 -17.09
CA ILE A 198 -16.59 -29.33 -17.36
C ILE A 198 -17.99 -29.82 -16.94
N ALA A 199 -18.49 -29.39 -15.77
CA ALA A 199 -19.80 -29.80 -15.28
C ALA A 199 -20.98 -29.31 -16.14
N THR A 200 -20.77 -28.27 -16.94
CA THR A 200 -21.78 -27.70 -17.83
C THR A 200 -21.61 -28.11 -19.31
N ALA A 201 -20.47 -28.72 -19.64
CA ALA A 201 -20.24 -29.23 -20.98
C ALA A 201 -20.95 -30.58 -21.15
N ASP A 202 -21.58 -30.77 -22.29
CA ASP A 202 -22.14 -32.05 -22.71
C ASP A 202 -21.00 -33.01 -23.13
N MET A 203 -20.25 -33.51 -22.13
CA MET A 203 -19.10 -34.41 -22.31
C MET A 203 -19.45 -35.84 -21.93
#